data_31eb9ecd5767ee111c94bf9cedd40858
#
_entry.id   31eb9ecd5767ee111c94bf9cedd40858
#
_cell.length_a   1.000
_cell.length_b   1.000
_cell.length_c   1.000
_cell.angle_alpha   90.00
_cell.angle_beta   90.00
_cell.angle_gamma   90.00
#
_symmetry.space_group_name_H-M   'P 1'
#
loop_
_entity.id
_entity.type
_entity.pdbx_description
1 polymer ?
#
loop_
_entity_poly.entity_id
_entity_poly.type
_entity_poly.pdbx_seq_one_letter_code
_entity_poly.pdbx_strand_id
1 'polypeptide(L)'
;QGAVSRNRFYLMPILKVDTPFEGTKLLEVASIDPGSAGDKPDAKDDSVPRTGIAMVIDTTISMKPYIDQSLNVVRAIFDSVAKDKLDDKVSFGIVAFRNSTKASPKLEYVTKVVSDFRDATKRDELEKALSGLEEAKASSHSFNEDSLAGVKAALDQLNWQPYANRVLLLITDAGPLPLSDANASTSLDVQELADLAASRNIRLVVAHVRTPAGKGNIDYAAKAYTTLSAVPGGKSAYIPIQATDAAKGSASFAKAATGLSSALVSSVKQSLAGKAPVKPQEAPAQSPEERAKQIGEELGYAMQLEYLGKKQGTRAPEVVTSWIADADLDALSAGKPVSAVSVAVLLTKNQLSDLQRQLKIIIDNAERTRKT
;
A
#
# COMPACT_ATOMS: atom_id res chain seq x y z
N GLN A 1 -7.81 22.58 -37.62
CA GLN A 1 -7.53 22.19 -36.24
C GLN A 1 -6.25 22.89 -35.83
N GLY A 2 -6.33 23.87 -34.92
CA GLY A 2 -5.20 24.63 -34.42
C GLY A 2 -4.35 23.77 -33.48
N ALA A 3 -3.02 23.91 -33.58
CA ALA A 3 -2.09 23.27 -32.63
C ALA A 3 -2.46 23.64 -31.19
N VAL A 4 -2.51 22.65 -30.33
CA VAL A 4 -2.77 22.86 -28.90
C VAL A 4 -1.69 23.78 -28.34
N SER A 5 -2.08 24.86 -27.70
CA SER A 5 -1.17 25.81 -27.09
C SER A 5 -0.27 25.10 -26.06
N ARG A 6 1.05 25.40 -26.08
CA ARG A 6 2.01 24.84 -25.11
C ARG A 6 1.61 25.03 -23.64
N ASN A 7 0.82 26.02 -23.34
CA ASN A 7 0.28 26.31 -21.99
C ASN A 7 -0.84 25.35 -21.57
N ARG A 8 -1.27 24.46 -22.45
CA ARG A 8 -2.30 23.44 -22.21
C ARG A 8 -1.78 22.02 -22.38
N PHE A 9 -0.47 21.86 -22.37
CA PHE A 9 0.17 20.56 -22.34
C PHE A 9 0.15 20.00 -20.94
N TYR A 10 -0.47 18.85 -20.77
CA TYR A 10 -0.44 18.09 -19.52
C TYR A 10 0.40 16.84 -19.72
N LEU A 11 1.38 16.63 -18.85
CA LEU A 11 2.12 15.38 -18.77
C LEU A 11 1.36 14.43 -17.84
N MET A 12 0.80 13.38 -18.44
CA MET A 12 0.16 12.31 -17.69
C MET A 12 1.07 11.09 -17.72
N PRO A 13 1.56 10.60 -16.57
CA PRO A 13 2.30 9.34 -16.52
C PRO A 13 1.40 8.19 -16.98
N ILE A 14 1.85 7.42 -17.95
CA ILE A 14 1.19 6.19 -18.39
C ILE A 14 1.71 5.08 -17.48
N LEU A 15 0.80 4.45 -16.73
CA LEU A 15 1.09 3.39 -15.77
C LEU A 15 0.96 2.02 -16.41
N LYS A 16 -0.04 1.84 -17.30
CA LYS A 16 -0.32 0.58 -17.98
C LYS A 16 -0.94 0.85 -19.35
N VAL A 17 -0.73 -0.06 -20.27
CA VAL A 17 -1.42 -0.10 -21.56
C VAL A 17 -2.14 -1.43 -21.65
N ASP A 18 -3.41 -1.40 -21.99
CA ASP A 18 -4.22 -2.59 -22.26
C ASP A 18 -4.86 -2.50 -23.64
N THR A 19 -5.04 -3.62 -24.31
CA THR A 19 -5.68 -3.74 -25.62
C THR A 19 -6.83 -4.73 -25.52
N PRO A 20 -7.97 -4.32 -24.89
CA PRO A 20 -9.09 -5.23 -24.66
C PRO A 20 -9.75 -5.71 -25.95
N PHE A 21 -9.60 -4.94 -27.04
CA PHE A 21 -10.13 -5.26 -28.38
C PHE A 21 -9.11 -4.93 -29.46
N GLU A 22 -9.18 -5.64 -30.57
CA GLU A 22 -8.32 -5.37 -31.72
C GLU A 22 -8.45 -3.90 -32.19
N GLY A 23 -7.35 -3.18 -32.21
CA GLY A 23 -7.29 -1.76 -32.61
C GLY A 23 -7.62 -0.72 -31.53
N THR A 24 -8.00 -1.14 -30.33
CA THR A 24 -8.31 -0.19 -29.23
C THR A 24 -7.28 -0.30 -28.11
N LYS A 25 -6.54 0.76 -27.86
CA LYS A 25 -5.64 0.87 -26.70
C LYS A 25 -6.29 1.70 -25.61
N LEU A 26 -6.32 1.16 -24.42
CA LEU A 26 -6.67 1.86 -23.20
C LEU A 26 -5.39 2.13 -22.40
N LEU A 27 -5.21 3.37 -22.00
CA LEU A 27 -4.06 3.81 -21.24
C LEU A 27 -4.50 4.08 -19.80
N GLU A 28 -3.90 3.39 -18.86
CA GLU A 28 -4.02 3.75 -17.45
C GLU A 28 -3.08 4.92 -17.18
N VAL A 29 -3.65 6.04 -16.80
CA VAL A 29 -2.92 7.27 -16.58
C VAL A 29 -3.06 7.76 -15.15
N ALA A 30 -1.99 8.32 -14.63
CA ALA A 30 -2.04 9.10 -13.40
C ALA A 30 -2.41 10.54 -13.74
N SER A 31 -3.57 11.00 -13.29
CA SER A 31 -4.04 12.37 -13.50
C SER A 31 -4.22 13.10 -12.17
N ILE A 32 -4.10 14.41 -12.22
CA ILE A 32 -4.37 15.30 -11.10
C ILE A 32 -5.80 15.76 -11.22
N ASP A 33 -6.57 15.68 -10.13
CA ASP A 33 -7.89 16.27 -10.09
C ASP A 33 -7.79 17.80 -10.26
N PRO A 34 -8.37 18.39 -11.33
CA PRO A 34 -8.37 19.84 -11.51
C PRO A 34 -9.09 20.59 -10.38
N GLY A 35 -10.01 19.92 -9.64
CA GLY A 35 -10.71 20.48 -8.49
C GLY A 35 -9.80 20.70 -7.27
N SER A 36 -8.70 19.94 -7.16
CA SER A 36 -7.75 20.10 -6.06
C SER A 36 -6.74 21.24 -6.28
N ALA A 37 -6.66 21.81 -7.47
CA ALA A 37 -5.80 22.95 -7.79
C ALA A 37 -6.24 24.30 -7.17
N GLY A 38 -7.44 24.34 -6.56
CA GLY A 38 -8.02 25.57 -6.00
C GLY A 38 -7.74 25.82 -4.53
N ASP A 39 -7.40 24.79 -3.77
CA ASP A 39 -7.03 24.94 -2.37
C ASP A 39 -5.57 25.37 -2.27
N LYS A 40 -5.34 26.69 -2.19
CA LYS A 40 -4.03 27.18 -1.73
C LYS A 40 -3.79 26.55 -0.36
N PRO A 41 -2.67 25.85 -0.16
CA PRO A 41 -2.35 25.37 1.17
C PRO A 41 -2.32 26.58 2.09
N ASP A 42 -3.05 26.50 3.19
CA ASP A 42 -2.93 27.49 4.25
C ASP A 42 -1.46 27.58 4.64
N ALA A 43 -0.81 28.67 4.30
CA ALA A 43 0.62 28.90 4.46
C ALA A 43 1.08 28.97 5.93
N LYS A 44 0.26 28.49 6.87
CA LYS A 44 0.49 28.54 8.32
C LYS A 44 0.45 27.21 9.04
N ASP A 45 0.24 26.10 8.35
CA ASP A 45 0.30 24.78 9.01
C ASP A 45 1.74 24.24 8.98
N ASP A 46 2.58 24.79 9.88
CA ASP A 46 3.92 24.25 10.21
C ASP A 46 3.82 22.94 11.01
N SER A 47 2.61 22.38 11.12
CA SER A 47 2.38 21.16 11.86
C SER A 47 3.00 19.97 11.12
N VAL A 48 3.76 19.18 11.87
CA VAL A 48 4.31 17.91 11.38
C VAL A 48 3.17 16.98 11.04
N PRO A 49 3.19 16.34 9.86
CA PRO A 49 2.12 15.48 9.44
C PRO A 49 1.95 14.30 10.40
N ARG A 50 0.72 14.12 10.87
CA ARG A 50 0.37 12.99 11.72
C ARG A 50 0.29 11.71 10.88
N THR A 51 0.73 10.62 11.48
CA THR A 51 0.71 9.28 10.87
C THR A 51 -0.35 8.42 11.53
N GLY A 52 -1.28 7.88 10.75
CA GLY A 52 -2.24 6.87 11.19
C GLY A 52 -1.79 5.48 10.76
N ILE A 53 -1.64 4.57 11.70
CA ILE A 53 -1.33 3.16 11.46
C ILE A 53 -2.53 2.33 11.91
N ALA A 54 -3.29 1.77 10.98
CA ALA A 54 -4.35 0.82 11.28
C ALA A 54 -3.80 -0.60 11.24
N MET A 55 -4.18 -1.41 12.21
CA MET A 55 -3.92 -2.84 12.21
C MET A 55 -5.22 -3.60 12.01
N VAL A 56 -5.24 -4.49 11.02
CA VAL A 56 -6.34 -5.40 10.73
C VAL A 56 -5.85 -6.80 11.09
N ILE A 57 -6.38 -7.33 12.18
CA ILE A 57 -5.86 -8.54 12.82
C ILE A 57 -6.85 -9.67 12.67
N ASP A 58 -6.39 -10.76 12.08
CA ASP A 58 -7.09 -12.03 12.07
C ASP A 58 -7.17 -12.59 13.49
N THR A 59 -8.39 -12.85 13.96
CA THR A 59 -8.67 -13.41 15.27
C THR A 59 -9.38 -14.77 15.18
N THR A 60 -9.16 -15.51 14.11
CA THR A 60 -9.60 -16.90 13.98
C THR A 60 -8.78 -17.84 14.87
N ILE A 61 -9.24 -19.08 15.03
CA ILE A 61 -8.59 -20.06 15.95
C ILE A 61 -7.12 -20.31 15.56
N SER A 62 -6.81 -20.37 14.27
CA SER A 62 -5.45 -20.61 13.77
C SER A 62 -4.46 -19.54 14.20
N MET A 63 -4.95 -18.31 14.40
CA MET A 63 -4.15 -17.17 14.83
C MET A 63 -3.88 -17.12 16.33
N LYS A 64 -4.44 -18.00 17.14
CA LYS A 64 -4.22 -18.01 18.62
C LYS A 64 -2.75 -17.82 19.03
N PRO A 65 -1.75 -18.54 18.46
CA PRO A 65 -0.35 -18.36 18.85
C PRO A 65 0.25 -17.03 18.43
N TYR A 66 -0.40 -16.30 17.51
CA TYR A 66 0.12 -15.07 16.89
C TYR A 66 -0.59 -13.80 17.35
N ILE A 67 -1.79 -13.94 17.97
CA ILE A 67 -2.52 -12.78 18.50
C ILE A 67 -1.70 -12.06 19.57
N ASP A 68 -1.20 -12.77 20.57
CA ASP A 68 -0.37 -12.17 21.63
C ASP A 68 0.90 -11.52 21.06
N GLN A 69 1.50 -12.11 20.04
CA GLN A 69 2.66 -11.54 19.37
C GLN A 69 2.31 -10.29 18.57
N SER A 70 1.14 -10.28 17.90
CA SER A 70 0.61 -9.10 17.23
C SER A 70 0.42 -7.95 18.22
N LEU A 71 -0.12 -8.25 19.40
CA LEU A 71 -0.29 -7.28 20.48
C LEU A 71 1.06 -6.77 21.03
N ASN A 72 2.05 -7.66 21.20
CA ASN A 72 3.38 -7.28 21.62
C ASN A 72 4.08 -6.37 20.61
N VAL A 73 3.82 -6.57 19.32
CA VAL A 73 4.29 -5.69 18.25
C VAL A 73 3.71 -4.29 18.39
N VAL A 74 2.41 -4.19 18.62
CA VAL A 74 1.74 -2.91 18.86
C VAL A 74 2.39 -2.20 20.04
N ARG A 75 2.63 -2.90 21.14
CA ARG A 75 3.31 -2.37 22.33
C ARG A 75 4.72 -1.91 22.02
N ALA A 76 5.49 -2.68 21.26
CA ALA A 76 6.86 -2.33 20.88
C ALA A 76 6.89 -1.07 19.98
N ILE A 77 5.89 -0.89 19.12
CA ILE A 77 5.74 0.34 18.33
C ILE A 77 5.46 1.53 19.26
N PHE A 78 4.55 1.38 20.21
CA PHE A 78 4.27 2.43 21.20
C PHE A 78 5.52 2.82 21.97
N ASP A 79 6.27 1.84 22.46
CA ASP A 79 7.52 2.09 23.18
C ASP A 79 8.55 2.84 22.33
N SER A 80 8.64 2.50 21.04
CA SER A 80 9.53 3.20 20.09
C SER A 80 9.07 4.63 19.83
N VAL A 81 7.76 4.84 19.64
CA VAL A 81 7.16 6.16 19.43
C VAL A 81 7.39 7.05 20.66
N ALA A 82 7.11 6.53 21.86
CA ALA A 82 7.31 7.24 23.12
C ALA A 82 8.77 7.59 23.36
N LYS A 83 9.69 6.63 23.14
CA LYS A 83 11.14 6.86 23.26
C LYS A 83 11.64 8.00 22.39
N ASP A 84 11.08 8.14 21.20
CA ASP A 84 11.45 9.19 20.24
C ASP A 84 10.60 10.47 20.40
N LYS A 85 9.74 10.56 21.41
CA LYS A 85 8.86 11.70 21.71
C LYS A 85 7.92 12.06 20.52
N LEU A 86 7.35 11.03 19.91
CA LEU A 86 6.44 11.13 18.78
C LEU A 86 4.99 10.76 19.16
N ASP A 87 4.68 10.75 20.46
CA ASP A 87 3.41 10.26 21.01
C ASP A 87 2.18 10.93 20.39
N ASP A 88 2.28 12.21 20.07
CA ASP A 88 1.20 13.00 19.46
C ASP A 88 1.23 12.99 17.91
N LYS A 89 2.26 12.39 17.31
CA LYS A 89 2.44 12.36 15.85
C LYS A 89 2.02 11.04 15.21
N VAL A 90 1.97 9.97 16.00
CA VAL A 90 1.60 8.63 15.51
C VAL A 90 0.38 8.14 16.28
N SER A 91 -0.63 7.70 15.56
CA SER A 91 -1.87 7.15 16.12
C SER A 91 -2.13 5.75 15.57
N PHE A 92 -2.80 4.94 16.37
CA PHE A 92 -3.08 3.54 16.07
C PHE A 92 -4.58 3.27 16.09
N GLY A 93 -5.08 2.64 15.01
CA GLY A 93 -6.42 2.08 14.92
C GLY A 93 -6.35 0.56 14.85
N ILE A 94 -7.36 -0.14 15.38
CA ILE A 94 -7.35 -1.60 15.44
C ILE A 94 -8.72 -2.14 15.01
N VAL A 95 -8.69 -3.02 14.03
CA VAL A 95 -9.84 -3.78 13.56
C VAL A 95 -9.52 -5.27 13.65
N ALA A 96 -10.41 -6.04 14.27
CA ALA A 96 -10.36 -7.50 14.26
C ALA A 96 -11.28 -8.04 13.18
N PHE A 97 -10.90 -9.15 12.56
CA PHE A 97 -11.80 -9.89 11.67
C PHE A 97 -11.75 -11.40 11.93
N ARG A 98 -12.77 -12.08 11.48
CA ARG A 98 -12.93 -13.53 11.50
C ARG A 98 -13.51 -13.97 10.15
N ASN A 99 -14.52 -14.81 10.17
CA ASN A 99 -15.22 -15.27 8.99
C ASN A 99 -16.73 -14.99 9.09
N SER A 100 -17.50 -15.44 8.11
CA SER A 100 -18.93 -15.24 8.02
C SER A 100 -19.68 -15.85 9.20
N THR A 101 -20.41 -15.01 9.91
CA THR A 101 -21.33 -15.44 10.98
C THR A 101 -22.56 -16.14 10.43
N LYS A 102 -22.85 -16.04 9.12
CA LYS A 102 -23.93 -16.82 8.47
C LYS A 102 -23.55 -18.29 8.38
N ALA A 103 -22.28 -18.59 8.03
CA ALA A 103 -21.77 -19.95 7.97
C ALA A 103 -21.52 -20.53 9.37
N SER A 104 -21.08 -19.71 10.32
CA SER A 104 -20.79 -20.13 11.69
C SER A 104 -21.19 -19.02 12.69
N PRO A 105 -22.44 -19.04 13.19
CA PRO A 105 -22.95 -18.01 14.13
C PRO A 105 -22.12 -17.85 15.41
N LYS A 106 -21.40 -18.91 15.82
CA LYS A 106 -20.52 -18.91 17.00
C LYS A 106 -19.25 -18.09 16.82
N LEU A 107 -18.99 -17.55 15.64
CA LEU A 107 -17.84 -16.66 15.37
C LEU A 107 -18.04 -15.25 15.94
N GLU A 108 -19.23 -14.91 16.39
CA GLU A 108 -19.60 -13.65 17.07
C GLU A 108 -19.61 -12.43 16.14
N TYR A 109 -18.62 -12.26 15.27
CA TYR A 109 -18.54 -11.16 14.29
C TYR A 109 -17.75 -11.56 13.03
N VAL A 110 -18.02 -10.84 11.96
CA VAL A 110 -17.16 -10.85 10.75
C VAL A 110 -16.03 -9.86 10.96
N THR A 111 -16.37 -8.62 11.32
CA THR A 111 -15.42 -7.53 11.60
C THR A 111 -15.83 -6.81 12.89
N LYS A 112 -14.85 -6.30 13.61
CA LYS A 112 -15.04 -5.52 14.83
C LYS A 112 -14.00 -4.41 14.90
N VAL A 113 -14.44 -3.16 14.95
CA VAL A 113 -13.56 -2.04 15.32
C VAL A 113 -13.27 -2.16 16.82
N VAL A 114 -12.04 -2.49 17.16
CA VAL A 114 -11.57 -2.67 18.53
C VAL A 114 -11.21 -1.31 19.13
N SER A 115 -10.55 -0.46 18.32
CA SER A 115 -10.26 0.93 18.65
C SER A 115 -10.18 1.75 17.37
N ASP A 116 -10.84 2.90 17.36
CA ASP A 116 -10.51 3.93 16.38
C ASP A 116 -9.13 4.54 16.71
N PHE A 117 -8.60 5.39 15.84
CA PHE A 117 -7.29 5.96 16.02
C PHE A 117 -7.12 6.67 17.35
N ARG A 118 -6.11 6.25 18.09
CA ARG A 118 -5.63 6.88 19.31
C ARG A 118 -4.13 7.09 19.24
N ASP A 119 -3.66 8.25 19.63
CA ASP A 119 -2.23 8.51 19.72
C ASP A 119 -1.61 7.81 20.94
N ALA A 120 -0.28 7.72 20.93
CA ALA A 120 0.43 6.96 21.96
C ALA A 120 0.36 7.60 23.36
N THR A 121 -0.15 8.85 23.50
CA THR A 121 -0.45 9.46 24.80
C THR A 121 -1.61 8.74 25.50
N LYS A 122 -2.45 8.03 24.73
CA LYS A 122 -3.62 7.25 25.21
C LYS A 122 -3.30 5.77 25.38
N ARG A 123 -2.09 5.46 25.82
CA ARG A 123 -1.60 4.09 25.96
C ARG A 123 -2.54 3.17 26.73
N ASP A 124 -3.04 3.63 27.90
CA ASP A 124 -3.91 2.80 28.76
C ASP A 124 -5.23 2.43 28.07
N GLU A 125 -5.79 3.34 27.28
CA GLU A 125 -7.02 3.09 26.51
C GLU A 125 -6.76 2.06 25.40
N LEU A 126 -5.60 2.13 24.74
CA LEU A 126 -5.20 1.17 23.73
C LEU A 126 -4.91 -0.20 24.34
N GLU A 127 -4.18 -0.28 25.46
CA GLU A 127 -3.93 -1.53 26.17
C GLU A 127 -5.24 -2.21 26.64
N LYS A 128 -6.19 -1.42 27.11
CA LYS A 128 -7.52 -1.94 27.45
C LYS A 128 -8.26 -2.48 26.23
N ALA A 129 -8.18 -1.80 25.08
CA ALA A 129 -8.76 -2.28 23.83
C ALA A 129 -8.10 -3.58 23.36
N LEU A 130 -6.78 -3.65 23.45
CA LEU A 130 -5.98 -4.82 23.05
C LEU A 130 -6.23 -6.02 23.95
N SER A 131 -6.39 -5.83 25.26
CA SER A 131 -6.66 -6.93 26.21
C SER A 131 -7.99 -7.64 25.98
N GLY A 132 -8.89 -7.04 25.21
CA GLY A 132 -10.15 -7.64 24.79
C GLY A 132 -10.11 -8.41 23.47
N LEU A 133 -8.92 -8.51 22.83
CA LEU A 133 -8.71 -9.30 21.62
C LEU A 133 -8.46 -10.76 21.99
N GLU A 134 -9.42 -11.61 21.69
CA GLU A 134 -9.34 -13.07 21.90
C GLU A 134 -9.55 -13.79 20.58
N GLU A 135 -8.98 -14.98 20.46
CA GLU A 135 -9.27 -15.89 19.37
C GLU A 135 -10.73 -16.33 19.32
N ALA A 136 -11.22 -16.69 18.14
CA ALA A 136 -12.54 -17.29 17.99
C ALA A 136 -12.63 -18.61 18.76
N LYS A 137 -13.77 -18.84 19.40
CA LYS A 137 -14.06 -20.08 20.14
C LYS A 137 -14.68 -21.17 19.25
N ALA A 138 -14.89 -20.86 17.98
CA ALA A 138 -15.46 -21.77 16.98
C ALA A 138 -14.66 -21.72 15.69
N SER A 139 -14.62 -22.85 14.97
CA SER A 139 -14.00 -22.91 13.63
C SER A 139 -14.92 -22.29 12.59
N SER A 140 -14.32 -21.65 11.60
CA SER A 140 -14.99 -21.15 10.39
C SER A 140 -15.33 -22.26 9.38
N HIS A 141 -14.85 -23.47 9.58
CA HIS A 141 -14.94 -24.61 8.64
C HIS A 141 -14.25 -24.37 7.28
N SER A 142 -13.59 -23.25 7.11
CA SER A 142 -12.78 -22.91 5.93
C SER A 142 -11.42 -22.40 6.40
N PHE A 143 -10.39 -22.60 5.60
CA PHE A 143 -9.08 -22.00 5.86
C PHE A 143 -8.98 -20.60 5.23
N ASN A 144 -9.84 -20.26 4.25
CA ASN A 144 -9.97 -18.88 3.80
C ASN A 144 -10.79 -18.09 4.80
N GLU A 145 -10.32 -16.90 5.13
CA GLU A 145 -10.96 -16.01 6.11
C GLU A 145 -11.40 -14.69 5.47
N ASP A 146 -12.31 -13.95 6.11
CA ASP A 146 -12.89 -12.75 5.50
C ASP A 146 -12.00 -11.49 5.69
N SER A 147 -10.72 -11.64 5.33
CA SER A 147 -9.72 -10.58 5.46
C SER A 147 -10.04 -9.33 4.63
N LEU A 148 -10.69 -9.50 3.47
CA LEU A 148 -11.10 -8.36 2.64
C LEU A 148 -12.18 -7.53 3.34
N ALA A 149 -13.11 -8.18 4.06
CA ALA A 149 -14.07 -7.47 4.91
C ALA A 149 -13.37 -6.73 6.06
N GLY A 150 -12.33 -7.32 6.65
CA GLY A 150 -11.51 -6.67 7.67
C GLY A 150 -10.83 -5.41 7.16
N VAL A 151 -10.19 -5.49 5.99
CA VAL A 151 -9.57 -4.33 5.32
C VAL A 151 -10.63 -3.28 4.97
N LYS A 152 -11.76 -3.69 4.37
CA LYS A 152 -12.87 -2.79 4.03
C LYS A 152 -13.41 -2.06 5.26
N ALA A 153 -13.58 -2.77 6.37
CA ALA A 153 -14.02 -2.16 7.63
C ALA A 153 -13.02 -1.12 8.14
N ALA A 154 -11.73 -1.39 8.09
CA ALA A 154 -10.70 -0.42 8.48
C ALA A 154 -10.69 0.81 7.56
N LEU A 155 -10.88 0.63 6.25
CA LEU A 155 -10.97 1.74 5.31
C LEU A 155 -12.18 2.64 5.57
N ASP A 156 -13.34 2.06 5.92
CA ASP A 156 -14.60 2.80 6.00
C ASP A 156 -14.95 3.31 7.39
N GLN A 157 -14.52 2.60 8.44
CA GLN A 157 -15.00 2.85 9.80
C GLN A 157 -13.98 3.58 10.69
N LEU A 158 -12.69 3.58 10.31
CA LEU A 158 -11.68 4.35 11.01
C LEU A 158 -11.63 5.79 10.51
N ASN A 159 -11.42 6.74 11.42
CA ASN A 159 -11.32 8.15 11.05
C ASN A 159 -9.93 8.51 10.52
N TRP A 160 -9.71 8.30 9.22
CA TRP A 160 -8.45 8.60 8.53
C TRP A 160 -8.20 10.09 8.28
N GLN A 161 -9.23 10.93 8.39
CA GLN A 161 -9.15 12.34 7.98
C GLN A 161 -8.01 13.14 8.63
N PRO A 162 -7.68 12.96 9.93
CA PRO A 162 -6.63 13.75 10.59
C PRO A 162 -5.20 13.38 10.16
N TYR A 163 -5.02 12.32 9.35
CA TYR A 163 -3.71 11.75 9.06
C TYR A 163 -3.29 12.02 7.62
N ALA A 164 -2.14 12.66 7.45
CA ALA A 164 -1.50 12.84 6.16
C ALA A 164 -0.84 11.54 5.67
N ASN A 165 -0.21 10.81 6.61
CA ASN A 165 0.41 9.52 6.33
C ASN A 165 -0.51 8.41 6.84
N ARG A 166 -0.87 7.48 5.95
CA ARG A 166 -1.86 6.45 6.24
C ARG A 166 -1.32 5.09 5.85
N VAL A 167 -1.20 4.20 6.83
CA VAL A 167 -0.71 2.83 6.64
C VAL A 167 -1.72 1.86 7.26
N LEU A 168 -2.09 0.82 6.53
CA LEU A 168 -2.91 -0.29 7.01
C LEU A 168 -2.07 -1.57 6.94
N LEU A 169 -1.86 -2.20 8.08
CA LEU A 169 -1.18 -3.48 8.23
C LEU A 169 -2.19 -4.60 8.45
N LEU A 170 -2.34 -5.47 7.47
CA LEU A 170 -3.11 -6.72 7.60
C LEU A 170 -2.21 -7.83 8.15
N ILE A 171 -2.68 -8.54 9.16
CA ILE A 171 -2.00 -9.66 9.82
C ILE A 171 -2.92 -10.88 9.77
N THR A 172 -2.50 -11.94 9.09
CA THR A 172 -3.31 -13.17 8.92
C THR A 172 -2.43 -14.37 8.56
N ASP A 173 -2.94 -15.59 8.81
CA ASP A 173 -2.31 -16.84 8.34
C ASP A 173 -3.08 -17.51 7.19
N ALA A 174 -4.19 -16.91 6.76
CA ALA A 174 -5.11 -17.47 5.77
C ALA A 174 -5.30 -16.55 4.57
N GLY A 175 -5.61 -17.11 3.40
CA GLY A 175 -6.02 -16.35 2.23
C GLY A 175 -7.43 -15.75 2.37
N PRO A 176 -7.75 -14.73 1.56
CA PRO A 176 -9.08 -14.12 1.61
C PRO A 176 -10.16 -15.07 1.11
N LEU A 177 -11.40 -14.89 1.58
CA LEU A 177 -12.54 -15.50 0.91
C LEU A 177 -12.63 -14.98 -0.53
N PRO A 178 -12.73 -15.87 -1.53
CA PRO A 178 -12.94 -15.43 -2.91
C PRO A 178 -14.31 -14.76 -3.04
N LEU A 179 -14.44 -13.80 -3.95
CA LEU A 179 -15.69 -13.08 -4.18
C LEU A 179 -16.86 -14.00 -4.58
N SER A 180 -16.54 -15.16 -5.20
CA SER A 180 -17.52 -16.19 -5.54
C SER A 180 -18.04 -17.00 -4.35
N ASP A 181 -17.41 -16.86 -3.17
CA ASP A 181 -17.88 -17.54 -1.95
C ASP A 181 -19.12 -16.81 -1.41
N ALA A 182 -20.21 -17.56 -1.23
CA ALA A 182 -21.46 -17.02 -0.69
C ALA A 182 -21.32 -16.44 0.74
N ASN A 183 -20.24 -16.79 1.43
CA ASN A 183 -19.93 -16.32 2.77
C ASN A 183 -19.08 -15.04 2.78
N ALA A 184 -18.54 -14.60 1.64
CA ALA A 184 -17.81 -13.34 1.56
C ALA A 184 -18.72 -12.17 1.95
N SER A 185 -18.26 -11.32 2.85
CA SER A 185 -19.06 -10.21 3.40
C SER A 185 -18.80 -8.89 2.69
N THR A 186 -17.84 -8.84 1.76
CA THR A 186 -17.60 -7.68 0.88
C THR A 186 -17.89 -8.06 -0.57
N SER A 187 -18.38 -7.08 -1.33
CA SER A 187 -18.58 -7.19 -2.78
C SER A 187 -17.36 -6.75 -3.59
N LEU A 188 -16.28 -6.31 -2.94
CA LEU A 188 -15.06 -5.88 -3.60
C LEU A 188 -14.07 -7.04 -3.68
N ASP A 189 -13.46 -7.20 -4.86
CA ASP A 189 -12.35 -8.13 -5.02
C ASP A 189 -11.02 -7.53 -4.49
N VAL A 190 -9.96 -8.31 -4.62
CA VAL A 190 -8.62 -7.94 -4.11
C VAL A 190 -8.10 -6.68 -4.80
N GLN A 191 -8.31 -6.56 -6.12
CA GLN A 191 -7.83 -5.42 -6.89
C GLN A 191 -8.66 -4.16 -6.59
N GLU A 192 -9.98 -4.29 -6.59
CA GLU A 192 -10.90 -3.19 -6.29
C GLU A 192 -10.64 -2.62 -4.88
N LEU A 193 -10.31 -3.49 -3.92
CA LEU A 193 -9.99 -3.06 -2.57
C LEU A 193 -8.62 -2.37 -2.48
N ALA A 194 -7.63 -2.85 -3.25
CA ALA A 194 -6.33 -2.17 -3.38
C ALA A 194 -6.49 -0.77 -4.00
N ASP A 195 -7.30 -0.67 -5.06
CA ASP A 195 -7.59 0.61 -5.74
C ASP A 195 -8.35 1.57 -4.82
N LEU A 196 -9.30 1.06 -4.03
CA LEU A 196 -10.01 1.86 -3.03
C LEU A 196 -9.06 2.41 -1.96
N ALA A 197 -8.14 1.60 -1.46
CA ALA A 197 -7.14 2.06 -0.50
C ALA A 197 -6.21 3.11 -1.11
N ALA A 198 -5.75 2.87 -2.35
CA ALA A 198 -4.90 3.81 -3.08
C ALA A 198 -5.61 5.15 -3.32
N SER A 199 -6.90 5.14 -3.70
CA SER A 199 -7.71 6.36 -3.90
C SER A 199 -7.86 7.20 -2.64
N ARG A 200 -7.74 6.58 -1.46
CA ARG A 200 -7.75 7.24 -0.15
C ARG A 200 -6.34 7.56 0.39
N ASN A 201 -5.33 7.36 -0.44
CA ASN A 201 -3.92 7.49 -0.05
C ASN A 201 -3.56 6.64 1.18
N ILE A 202 -4.12 5.42 1.27
CA ILE A 202 -3.83 4.46 2.33
C ILE A 202 -2.95 3.35 1.75
N ARG A 203 -1.77 3.17 2.32
CA ARG A 203 -0.81 2.14 1.90
C ARG A 203 -1.08 0.84 2.63
N LEU A 204 -1.31 -0.22 1.86
CA LEU A 204 -1.57 -1.55 2.40
C LEU A 204 -0.25 -2.33 2.54
N VAL A 205 -0.04 -2.88 3.73
CA VAL A 205 1.05 -3.81 4.05
C VAL A 205 0.42 -5.11 4.52
N VAL A 206 0.91 -6.25 4.08
CA VAL A 206 0.39 -7.54 4.50
C VAL A 206 1.49 -8.38 5.13
N ALA A 207 1.31 -8.74 6.39
CA ALA A 207 2.11 -9.73 7.11
C ALA A 207 1.38 -11.09 7.08
N HIS A 208 1.80 -11.98 6.19
CA HIS A 208 1.20 -13.30 6.00
C HIS A 208 2.00 -14.36 6.76
N VAL A 209 1.43 -14.90 7.81
CA VAL A 209 2.02 -15.96 8.64
C VAL A 209 1.77 -17.31 7.97
N ARG A 210 2.80 -17.88 7.35
CA ARG A 210 2.73 -19.13 6.60
C ARG A 210 2.82 -20.33 7.53
N THR A 211 1.68 -20.76 8.06
CA THR A 211 1.58 -21.89 8.99
C THR A 211 1.56 -23.25 8.26
N PRO A 212 2.00 -24.36 8.90
CA PRO A 212 1.84 -25.70 8.32
C PRO A 212 0.38 -26.08 8.03
N ALA A 213 -0.55 -25.60 8.86
CA ALA A 213 -1.99 -25.80 8.63
C ALA A 213 -2.48 -25.16 7.34
N GLY A 214 -1.89 -24.02 6.97
CA GLY A 214 -2.19 -23.29 5.74
C GLY A 214 -1.47 -23.77 4.49
N LYS A 215 -0.70 -24.87 4.52
CA LYS A 215 0.15 -25.32 3.40
C LYS A 215 -0.55 -25.33 2.04
N GLY A 216 -1.79 -25.78 1.98
CA GLY A 216 -2.59 -25.83 0.73
C GLY A 216 -3.15 -24.45 0.30
N ASN A 217 -3.03 -23.42 1.13
CA ASN A 217 -3.59 -22.10 0.92
C ASN A 217 -2.50 -21.03 0.63
N ILE A 218 -1.25 -21.34 0.95
CA ILE A 218 -0.13 -20.37 0.92
C ILE A 218 0.01 -19.67 -0.44
N ASP A 219 -0.03 -20.41 -1.54
CA ASP A 219 0.19 -19.83 -2.87
C ASP A 219 -0.98 -18.93 -3.30
N TYR A 220 -2.20 -19.36 -3.00
CA TYR A 220 -3.40 -18.56 -3.21
C TYR A 220 -3.34 -17.26 -2.40
N ALA A 221 -3.08 -17.35 -1.10
CA ALA A 221 -2.95 -16.23 -0.21
C ALA A 221 -1.83 -15.27 -0.65
N ALA A 222 -0.65 -15.80 -1.01
CA ALA A 222 0.47 -15.01 -1.47
C ALA A 222 0.14 -14.22 -2.73
N LYS A 223 -0.54 -14.83 -3.71
CA LYS A 223 -0.97 -14.15 -4.93
C LYS A 223 -1.97 -13.04 -4.61
N ALA A 224 -2.99 -13.34 -3.83
CA ALA A 224 -4.02 -12.37 -3.44
C ALA A 224 -3.40 -11.18 -2.67
N TYR A 225 -2.56 -11.43 -1.70
CA TYR A 225 -1.97 -10.39 -0.86
C TYR A 225 -0.85 -9.61 -1.53
N THR A 226 -0.14 -10.18 -2.49
CA THR A 226 0.76 -9.45 -3.37
C THR A 226 -0.01 -8.42 -4.22
N THR A 227 -1.17 -8.81 -4.74
CA THR A 227 -2.07 -7.90 -5.46
C THR A 227 -2.64 -6.83 -4.52
N LEU A 228 -3.15 -7.22 -3.34
CA LEU A 228 -3.74 -6.30 -2.38
C LEU A 228 -2.76 -5.22 -1.91
N SER A 229 -1.50 -5.58 -1.73
CA SER A 229 -0.44 -4.68 -1.25
C SER A 229 0.46 -4.16 -2.37
N ALA A 230 -0.03 -4.20 -3.61
CA ALA A 230 0.72 -3.66 -4.74
C ALA A 230 0.98 -2.16 -4.58
N VAL A 231 2.19 -1.75 -4.95
CA VAL A 231 2.60 -0.35 -4.96
C VAL A 231 3.02 0.06 -6.38
N PRO A 232 2.95 1.34 -6.73
CA PRO A 232 3.41 1.81 -8.03
C PRO A 232 4.83 1.31 -8.34
N GLY A 233 5.06 0.88 -9.59
CA GLY A 233 6.36 0.33 -10.00
C GLY A 233 6.46 -1.19 -9.92
N GLY A 234 5.34 -1.91 -9.70
CA GLY A 234 5.29 -3.38 -9.79
C GLY A 234 5.83 -4.12 -8.57
N LYS A 235 6.10 -3.41 -7.49
CA LYS A 235 6.45 -3.97 -6.18
C LYS A 235 5.20 -4.22 -5.34
N SER A 236 5.33 -4.96 -4.25
CA SER A 236 4.26 -5.15 -3.27
C SER A 236 4.80 -5.01 -1.86
N ALA A 237 3.98 -4.57 -0.94
CA ALA A 237 4.30 -4.53 0.49
C ALA A 237 3.86 -5.82 1.21
N TYR A 238 4.09 -6.96 0.56
CA TYR A 238 3.81 -8.29 1.08
C TYR A 238 5.02 -8.85 1.84
N ILE A 239 4.79 -9.31 3.07
CA ILE A 239 5.81 -9.88 3.98
C ILE A 239 5.44 -11.33 4.28
N PRO A 240 6.09 -12.32 3.65
CA PRO A 240 5.89 -13.74 3.97
C PRO A 240 6.65 -14.10 5.24
N ILE A 241 5.96 -14.53 6.28
CA ILE A 241 6.54 -14.93 7.57
C ILE A 241 6.45 -16.43 7.71
N GLN A 242 7.58 -17.12 7.72
CA GLN A 242 7.60 -18.58 7.85
C GLN A 242 7.35 -18.98 9.31
N ALA A 243 6.38 -19.86 9.52
CA ALA A 243 5.94 -20.33 10.82
C ALA A 243 5.94 -21.88 10.84
N THR A 244 7.11 -22.49 10.79
CA THR A 244 7.27 -23.96 10.82
C THR A 244 6.71 -24.57 12.10
N ASP A 245 6.74 -23.81 13.19
CA ASP A 245 6.05 -24.05 14.45
C ASP A 245 5.63 -22.72 15.06
N ALA A 246 4.74 -22.75 16.05
CA ALA A 246 4.19 -21.54 16.66
C ALA A 246 5.28 -20.64 17.27
N ALA A 247 6.28 -21.21 17.93
CA ALA A 247 7.35 -20.44 18.58
C ALA A 247 8.23 -19.73 17.58
N LYS A 248 8.66 -20.42 16.51
CA LYS A 248 9.49 -19.83 15.44
C LYS A 248 8.71 -18.82 14.62
N GLY A 249 7.45 -19.12 14.30
CA GLY A 249 6.55 -18.21 13.61
C GLY A 249 6.35 -16.91 14.38
N SER A 250 6.11 -17.01 15.69
CA SER A 250 5.98 -15.87 16.59
C SER A 250 7.25 -15.03 16.63
N ALA A 251 8.42 -15.65 16.75
CA ALA A 251 9.70 -14.95 16.76
C ALA A 251 9.99 -14.23 15.43
N SER A 252 9.74 -14.89 14.30
CA SER A 252 9.89 -14.30 12.97
C SER A 252 8.92 -13.14 12.73
N PHE A 253 7.69 -13.28 13.19
CA PHE A 253 6.69 -12.23 13.14
C PHE A 253 7.12 -11.01 13.98
N ALA A 254 7.53 -11.22 15.22
CA ALA A 254 8.00 -10.15 16.11
C ALA A 254 9.16 -9.36 15.49
N LYS A 255 10.13 -10.05 14.88
CA LYS A 255 11.27 -9.41 14.19
C LYS A 255 10.82 -8.59 12.98
N ALA A 256 9.97 -9.17 12.11
CA ALA A 256 9.45 -8.48 10.94
C ALA A 256 8.70 -7.21 11.33
N ALA A 257 7.86 -7.30 12.33
CA ALA A 257 7.08 -6.16 12.79
C ALA A 257 7.94 -5.09 13.48
N THR A 258 8.97 -5.50 14.23
CA THR A 258 9.97 -4.56 14.78
C THR A 258 10.74 -3.85 13.65
N GLY A 259 11.13 -4.58 12.60
CA GLY A 259 11.79 -3.99 11.42
C GLY A 259 10.93 -2.93 10.73
N LEU A 260 9.67 -3.25 10.43
CA LEU A 260 8.71 -2.33 9.82
C LEU A 260 8.50 -1.09 10.69
N SER A 261 8.25 -1.30 11.97
CA SER A 261 7.96 -0.24 12.93
C SER A 261 9.13 0.72 13.12
N SER A 262 10.34 0.18 13.31
CA SER A 262 11.54 0.98 13.47
C SER A 262 11.82 1.84 12.24
N ALA A 263 11.60 1.30 11.04
CA ALA A 263 11.78 2.04 9.81
C ALA A 263 10.75 3.17 9.67
N LEU A 264 9.47 2.91 9.98
CA LEU A 264 8.42 3.93 9.95
C LEU A 264 8.67 5.05 10.97
N VAL A 265 9.00 4.70 12.22
CA VAL A 265 9.30 5.67 13.29
C VAL A 265 10.54 6.49 12.94
N SER A 266 11.59 5.85 12.41
CA SER A 266 12.80 6.55 11.95
C SER A 266 12.48 7.57 10.85
N SER A 267 11.59 7.23 9.93
CA SER A 267 11.19 8.12 8.83
C SER A 267 10.41 9.33 9.33
N VAL A 268 9.50 9.14 10.27
CA VAL A 268 8.79 10.25 10.93
C VAL A 268 9.80 11.17 11.63
N LYS A 269 10.76 10.60 12.35
CA LYS A 269 11.81 11.36 13.05
C LYS A 269 12.72 12.14 12.10
N GLN A 270 13.10 11.56 10.96
CA GLN A 270 13.91 12.25 9.95
C GLN A 270 13.14 13.40 9.30
N SER A 271 11.86 13.22 9.05
CA SER A 271 10.97 14.28 8.55
C SER A 271 10.91 15.46 9.53
N LEU A 272 10.78 15.18 10.83
CA LEU A 272 10.79 16.20 11.89
C LEU A 272 12.11 16.96 11.96
N ALA A 273 13.23 16.27 11.77
CA ALA A 273 14.57 16.85 11.78
C ALA A 273 14.88 17.67 10.51
N GLY A 274 13.96 17.74 9.55
CA GLY A 274 14.16 18.45 8.28
C GLY A 274 15.25 17.84 7.40
N LYS A 275 15.60 16.57 7.62
CA LYS A 275 16.61 15.87 6.82
C LYS A 275 16.08 15.57 5.43
N ALA A 276 16.95 15.71 4.42
CA ALA A 276 16.61 15.33 3.06
C ALA A 276 16.25 13.82 3.01
N PRO A 277 15.18 13.45 2.28
CA PRO A 277 14.82 12.05 2.11
C PRO A 277 15.93 11.30 1.36
N VAL A 278 16.29 10.14 1.89
CA VAL A 278 17.28 9.25 1.25
C VAL A 278 16.54 8.10 0.62
N LYS A 279 16.67 7.95 -0.70
CA LYS A 279 16.05 6.81 -1.41
C LYS A 279 16.63 5.50 -0.88
N PRO A 280 15.78 4.55 -0.44
CA PRO A 280 16.24 3.24 0.00
C PRO A 280 17.04 2.51 -1.07
N GLN A 281 18.05 1.75 -0.68
CA GLN A 281 18.79 0.91 -1.61
C GLN A 281 17.95 -0.30 -2.01
N GLU A 282 17.93 -0.60 -3.29
CA GLU A 282 17.27 -1.78 -3.83
C GLU A 282 18.20 -2.98 -3.65
N ALA A 283 17.95 -3.78 -2.62
CA ALA A 283 18.63 -5.04 -2.40
C ALA A 283 17.59 -6.16 -2.20
N PRO A 284 17.83 -7.39 -2.67
CA PRO A 284 16.94 -8.50 -2.42
C PRO A 284 16.95 -8.83 -0.92
N ALA A 285 15.77 -8.78 -0.27
CA ALA A 285 15.62 -9.16 1.12
C ALA A 285 15.80 -10.67 1.30
N GLN A 286 16.63 -11.08 2.24
CA GLN A 286 16.92 -12.49 2.51
C GLN A 286 16.08 -13.04 3.68
N SER A 287 15.43 -12.16 4.44
CA SER A 287 14.58 -12.52 5.57
C SER A 287 13.28 -11.69 5.62
N PRO A 288 12.24 -12.19 6.31
CA PRO A 288 11.02 -11.40 6.55
C PRO A 288 11.29 -10.09 7.29
N GLU A 289 12.26 -10.07 8.19
CA GLU A 289 12.70 -8.88 8.93
C GLU A 289 13.29 -7.82 7.97
N GLU A 290 14.22 -8.23 7.11
CA GLU A 290 14.79 -7.34 6.08
C GLU A 290 13.75 -6.84 5.11
N ARG A 291 12.82 -7.71 4.69
CA ARG A 291 11.71 -7.32 3.83
C ARG A 291 10.81 -6.29 4.49
N ALA A 292 10.45 -6.51 5.74
CA ALA A 292 9.63 -5.58 6.52
C ALA A 292 10.33 -4.23 6.72
N LYS A 293 11.63 -4.25 7.01
CA LYS A 293 12.46 -3.04 7.12
C LYS A 293 12.51 -2.27 5.81
N GLN A 294 12.76 -2.95 4.68
CA GLN A 294 12.75 -2.32 3.35
C GLN A 294 11.42 -1.66 3.04
N ILE A 295 10.30 -2.36 3.27
CA ILE A 295 8.96 -1.80 3.10
C ILE A 295 8.78 -0.56 3.96
N GLY A 296 9.20 -0.61 5.23
CA GLY A 296 9.15 0.54 6.13
C GLY A 296 9.99 1.73 5.65
N GLU A 297 11.19 1.47 5.11
CA GLU A 297 12.06 2.50 4.54
C GLU A 297 11.45 3.12 3.26
N GLU A 298 10.88 2.29 2.36
CA GLU A 298 10.19 2.75 1.15
C GLU A 298 8.96 3.60 1.49
N LEU A 299 8.14 3.16 2.43
CA LEU A 299 7.00 3.91 2.93
C LEU A 299 7.44 5.23 3.56
N GLY A 300 8.46 5.18 4.41
CA GLY A 300 9.00 6.36 5.06
C GLY A 300 9.58 7.38 4.09
N TYR A 301 10.29 6.93 3.07
CA TYR A 301 10.79 7.78 2.00
C TYR A 301 9.65 8.50 1.25
N ALA A 302 8.60 7.75 0.88
CA ALA A 302 7.44 8.34 0.22
C ALA A 302 6.71 9.36 1.12
N MET A 303 6.61 9.07 2.43
CA MET A 303 6.02 9.99 3.41
C MET A 303 6.85 11.28 3.57
N GLN A 304 8.18 11.17 3.56
CA GLN A 304 9.08 12.33 3.60
C GLN A 304 8.94 13.21 2.35
N LEU A 305 8.85 12.62 1.16
CA LEU A 305 8.64 13.36 -0.08
C LEU A 305 7.31 14.12 -0.05
N GLU A 306 6.24 13.50 0.45
CA GLU A 306 4.94 14.14 0.60
C GLU A 306 4.98 15.31 1.59
N TYR A 307 5.67 15.14 2.72
CA TYR A 307 5.86 16.21 3.70
C TYR A 307 6.62 17.41 3.11
N LEU A 308 7.72 17.15 2.41
CA LEU A 308 8.49 18.20 1.77
C LEU A 308 7.68 18.92 0.68
N GLY A 309 6.88 18.19 -0.09
CA GLY A 309 5.96 18.76 -1.06
C GLY A 309 4.97 19.72 -0.42
N LYS A 310 4.37 19.34 0.71
CA LYS A 310 3.46 20.22 1.48
C LYS A 310 4.16 21.44 2.04
N LYS A 311 5.35 21.27 2.61
CA LYS A 311 6.15 22.38 3.21
C LYS A 311 6.63 23.39 2.17
N GLN A 312 6.90 22.93 0.95
CA GLN A 312 7.32 23.81 -0.16
C GLN A 312 6.14 24.42 -0.92
N GLY A 313 4.90 24.17 -0.50
CA GLY A 313 3.69 24.61 -1.19
C GLY A 313 3.44 23.87 -2.51
N THR A 314 4.23 22.82 -2.78
CA THR A 314 3.99 21.88 -3.85
C THR A 314 3.21 20.71 -3.26
N ARG A 315 1.89 20.77 -3.34
CA ARG A 315 1.07 19.58 -3.05
C ARG A 315 1.46 18.51 -4.05
N ALA A 316 1.95 17.37 -3.56
CA ALA A 316 2.00 16.18 -4.40
C ALA A 316 0.55 15.91 -4.82
N PRO A 317 0.23 15.95 -6.12
CA PRO A 317 -1.14 15.78 -6.55
C PRO A 317 -1.65 14.42 -6.08
N GLU A 318 -2.88 14.37 -5.63
CA GLU A 318 -3.59 13.10 -5.50
C GLU A 318 -3.60 12.48 -6.89
N VAL A 319 -2.87 11.37 -7.04
CA VAL A 319 -2.80 10.67 -8.31
C VAL A 319 -4.10 9.90 -8.45
N VAL A 320 -5.01 10.43 -9.22
CA VAL A 320 -6.19 9.70 -9.66
C VAL A 320 -5.77 8.80 -10.81
N THR A 321 -5.86 7.50 -10.61
CA THR A 321 -5.66 6.53 -11.68
C THR A 321 -6.94 6.41 -12.49
N SER A 322 -6.88 6.72 -13.79
CA SER A 322 -8.01 6.60 -14.70
C SER A 322 -7.59 5.95 -16.02
N TRP A 323 -8.56 5.28 -16.67
CA TRP A 323 -8.36 4.73 -17.99
C TRP A 323 -8.85 5.72 -19.05
N ILE A 324 -8.04 6.00 -20.04
CA ILE A 324 -8.39 6.83 -21.19
C ILE A 324 -8.16 6.05 -22.49
N ALA A 325 -8.98 6.31 -23.48
CA ALA A 325 -8.78 5.75 -24.82
C ALA A 325 -7.60 6.46 -25.52
N ASP A 326 -6.74 5.69 -26.18
CA ASP A 326 -5.61 6.23 -26.97
C ASP A 326 -6.08 6.82 -28.33
N ALA A 327 -7.36 6.81 -28.60
CA ALA A 327 -7.88 7.34 -29.86
C ALA A 327 -8.95 8.42 -29.60
N ASP A 328 -8.89 9.48 -30.38
CA ASP A 328 -9.96 10.47 -30.45
C ASP A 328 -11.21 9.83 -31.06
N LEU A 329 -12.26 9.67 -30.25
CA LEU A 329 -13.52 9.03 -30.66
C LEU A 329 -14.23 9.79 -31.77
N ASP A 330 -14.12 11.12 -31.81
CA ASP A 330 -14.71 11.95 -32.86
C ASP A 330 -13.95 11.76 -34.18
N ALA A 331 -12.64 11.65 -34.15
CA ALA A 331 -11.81 11.36 -35.31
C ALA A 331 -12.00 9.91 -35.79
N LEU A 332 -12.26 8.96 -34.88
CA LEU A 332 -12.53 7.56 -35.21
C LEU A 332 -13.87 7.43 -35.97
N SER A 333 -14.89 8.18 -35.57
CA SER A 333 -16.18 8.22 -36.27
C SER A 333 -16.10 8.81 -37.68
N ALA A 334 -15.08 9.65 -37.92
CA ALA A 334 -14.75 10.23 -39.23
C ALA A 334 -13.81 9.35 -40.08
N GLY A 335 -13.50 8.13 -39.67
CA GLY A 335 -12.63 7.19 -40.40
C GLY A 335 -11.14 7.57 -40.40
N LYS A 336 -10.72 8.47 -39.53
CA LYS A 336 -9.32 8.89 -39.36
C LYS A 336 -8.86 8.63 -37.92
N PRO A 337 -8.27 7.50 -37.63
CA PRO A 337 -7.75 7.25 -36.27
C PRO A 337 -6.62 8.26 -35.97
N VAL A 338 -6.91 9.19 -35.07
CA VAL A 338 -5.91 10.13 -34.54
C VAL A 338 -5.65 9.73 -33.09
N SER A 339 -4.40 9.54 -32.72
CA SER A 339 -4.05 9.30 -31.34
C SER A 339 -4.41 10.52 -30.48
N ALA A 340 -5.19 10.31 -29.42
CA ALA A 340 -5.58 11.37 -28.51
C ALA A 340 -4.41 11.73 -27.55
N VAL A 341 -3.46 10.83 -27.37
CA VAL A 341 -2.32 10.97 -26.47
C VAL A 341 -1.02 10.69 -27.19
N SER A 342 -0.04 11.56 -27.04
CA SER A 342 1.31 11.35 -27.53
C SER A 342 2.20 10.86 -26.38
N VAL A 343 2.80 9.68 -26.54
CA VAL A 343 3.73 9.13 -25.55
C VAL A 343 5.07 9.84 -25.68
N ALA A 344 5.50 10.47 -24.60
CA ALA A 344 6.80 11.15 -24.52
C ALA A 344 7.61 10.62 -23.34
N VAL A 345 8.89 10.43 -23.55
CA VAL A 345 9.83 10.07 -22.49
C VAL A 345 10.57 11.33 -22.06
N LEU A 346 10.45 11.67 -20.77
CA LEU A 346 11.21 12.77 -20.19
C LEU A 346 12.63 12.29 -19.89
N LEU A 347 13.60 12.87 -20.57
CA LEU A 347 15.01 12.61 -20.36
C LEU A 347 15.71 13.89 -19.90
N THR A 348 16.61 13.76 -18.94
CA THR A 348 17.57 14.82 -18.65
C THR A 348 18.52 14.99 -19.84
N LYS A 349 19.16 16.16 -19.96
CA LYS A 349 20.14 16.41 -21.01
C LYS A 349 21.27 15.35 -21.01
N ASN A 350 21.70 14.91 -19.83
CA ASN A 350 22.75 13.88 -19.70
C ASN A 350 22.26 12.52 -20.20
N GLN A 351 21.05 12.10 -19.83
CA GLN A 351 20.45 10.86 -20.31
C GLN A 351 20.28 10.85 -21.83
N LEU A 352 19.87 11.98 -22.40
CA LEU A 352 19.74 12.11 -23.85
C LEU A 352 21.10 12.00 -24.53
N SER A 353 22.16 12.62 -23.98
CA SER A 353 23.52 12.54 -24.49
C SER A 353 24.09 11.12 -24.39
N ASP A 354 23.80 10.40 -23.31
CA ASP A 354 24.24 9.01 -23.16
C ASP A 354 23.52 8.09 -24.13
N LEU A 355 22.22 8.26 -24.34
CA LEU A 355 21.43 7.52 -25.32
C LEU A 355 21.98 7.77 -26.76
N GLN A 356 22.24 9.02 -27.08
CA GLN A 356 22.83 9.39 -28.38
C GLN A 356 24.18 8.71 -28.58
N ARG A 357 25.04 8.67 -27.58
CA ARG A 357 26.36 8.01 -27.64
C ARG A 357 26.19 6.49 -27.84
N GLN A 358 25.28 5.85 -27.16
CA GLN A 358 25.00 4.42 -27.31
C GLN A 358 24.47 4.09 -28.69
N LEU A 359 23.52 4.87 -29.21
CA LEU A 359 22.99 4.72 -30.57
C LEU A 359 24.06 4.88 -31.62
N LYS A 360 24.98 5.85 -31.45
CA LYS A 360 26.11 6.04 -32.37
C LYS A 360 27.04 4.82 -32.40
N ILE A 361 27.37 4.24 -31.23
CA ILE A 361 28.16 3.01 -31.14
C ILE A 361 27.48 1.85 -31.89
N ILE A 362 26.17 1.69 -31.73
CA ILE A 362 25.39 0.65 -32.41
C ILE A 362 25.45 0.86 -33.94
N ILE A 363 25.23 2.09 -34.41
CA ILE A 363 25.26 2.44 -35.82
C ILE A 363 26.68 2.18 -36.42
N ASP A 364 27.73 2.69 -35.75
CA ASP A 364 29.11 2.50 -36.19
C ASP A 364 29.49 1.02 -36.25
N ASN A 365 29.03 0.19 -35.33
CA ASN A 365 29.25 -1.25 -35.36
C ASN A 365 28.47 -1.94 -36.48
N ALA A 366 27.22 -1.55 -36.72
CA ALA A 366 26.41 -2.08 -37.82
C ALA A 366 26.99 -1.74 -39.18
N GLU A 367 27.52 -0.53 -39.36
CA GLU A 367 28.21 -0.11 -40.58
C GLU A 367 29.52 -0.87 -40.82
N ARG A 368 30.28 -1.18 -39.76
CA ARG A 368 31.49 -2.03 -39.85
C ARG A 368 31.16 -3.43 -40.29
N THR A 369 30.11 -4.05 -39.68
CA THR A 369 29.69 -5.41 -40.03
C THR A 369 29.16 -5.53 -41.47
N ARG A 370 28.63 -4.43 -42.02
CA ARG A 370 28.14 -4.40 -43.41
C ARG A 370 29.27 -4.27 -44.45
N LYS A 371 30.46 -3.83 -44.03
CA LYS A 371 31.64 -3.65 -44.91
C LYS A 371 32.59 -4.85 -44.92
N THR A 372 32.33 -5.87 -44.07
CA THR A 372 32.96 -7.19 -44.09
C THR A 372 32.04 -8.19 -44.78
#